data_22c39af7eed2393b851dcc4258f55b96
#
_entry.id   22c39af7eed2393b851dcc4258f55b96
#
_cell.length_a   1.000
_cell.length_b   1.000
_cell.length_c   1.000
_cell.angle_alpha   90.00
_cell.angle_beta   90.00
_cell.angle_gamma   90.00
#
_symmetry.space_group_name_H-M   'P 1'
#
loop_
_entity.id
_entity.type
_entity.pdbx_description
1 polymer ?
#
loop_
_entity_poly.entity_id
_entity_poly.type
_entity_poly.pdbx_seq_one_letter_code
_entity_poly.pdbx_strand_id
1 'polypeptide(L)'
;MKCDCHIHMVLDGFYWKAAMERHEPVPDEAFIRAVLETYRQAGYTYLRDGGDRRNAGRRARELAPQYGIEYRTPLSPLCKKGHYGAFIGETYADWREYTALVEKMDGQGCDFIKIMISGLMDFDRFGVLTEEGLPAAEIKELVSIAHDHGFAVMAHANGARTIEAAAEAGVDSIEHGAYQDGASLAAMKEAGCVWVPTVSTVGNLLGKGRFDDGAVAAILDSALQNCAAFAAMDGLIAPGSDAGAWAVPHGCQTEEGWLRRALGADADAILAAGAEKIRVRFRR
;
A
#
# COMPACT_ATOMS: atom_id res chain seq x y z
N MET A 1 -12.96 -7.75 -13.05
CA MET A 1 -12.82 -6.45 -12.37
C MET A 1 -11.36 -6.02 -12.49
N LYS A 2 -11.04 -4.85 -13.05
CA LYS A 2 -9.68 -4.32 -13.04
C LYS A 2 -9.50 -3.42 -11.83
N CYS A 3 -8.46 -3.70 -11.03
CA CYS A 3 -8.26 -3.09 -9.72
C CYS A 3 -6.84 -2.56 -9.58
N ASP A 4 -6.71 -1.46 -8.83
CA ASP A 4 -5.44 -1.03 -8.24
C ASP A 4 -5.65 -0.93 -6.72
N CYS A 5 -5.07 -1.88 -5.99
CA CYS A 5 -5.28 -2.04 -4.55
C CYS A 5 -4.32 -1.20 -3.70
N HIS A 6 -3.48 -0.37 -4.32
CA HIS A 6 -2.62 0.58 -3.62
C HIS A 6 -2.26 1.76 -4.53
N ILE A 7 -2.82 2.92 -4.24
CA ILE A 7 -2.48 4.18 -4.89
C ILE A 7 -2.33 5.28 -3.82
N HIS A 8 -1.79 6.43 -4.21
CA HIS A 8 -1.78 7.66 -3.40
C HIS A 8 -2.31 8.83 -4.23
N MET A 9 -3.62 9.13 -4.12
CA MET A 9 -4.27 10.18 -4.89
C MET A 9 -3.61 11.56 -4.74
N VAL A 10 -3.05 11.82 -3.58
CA VAL A 10 -2.39 13.11 -3.25
C VAL A 10 -1.06 13.32 -3.98
N LEU A 11 -0.45 12.25 -4.49
CA LEU A 11 0.85 12.25 -5.16
C LEU A 11 0.70 12.19 -6.68
N ASP A 12 1.75 12.47 -7.45
CA ASP A 12 1.70 12.55 -8.92
C ASP A 12 2.72 11.65 -9.67
N GLY A 13 3.55 10.91 -8.94
CA GLY A 13 4.58 10.07 -9.54
C GLY A 13 5.92 10.77 -9.81
N PHE A 14 6.05 12.06 -9.46
CA PHE A 14 7.23 12.86 -9.75
C PHE A 14 7.79 13.59 -8.52
N TYR A 15 7.09 14.60 -8.02
CA TYR A 15 7.57 15.52 -7.00
C TYR A 15 6.60 15.57 -5.81
N TRP A 16 6.83 14.71 -4.80
CA TRP A 16 5.92 14.56 -3.68
C TRP A 16 5.60 15.88 -2.93
N LYS A 17 6.58 16.80 -2.78
CA LYS A 17 6.34 18.09 -2.09
C LYS A 17 5.36 18.94 -2.86
N ALA A 18 5.63 19.20 -4.15
CA ALA A 18 4.76 19.99 -4.99
C ALA A 18 3.38 19.33 -5.18
N ALA A 19 3.34 18.00 -5.25
CA ALA A 19 2.09 17.25 -5.29
C ALA A 19 1.26 17.48 -4.02
N MET A 20 1.86 17.38 -2.82
CA MET A 20 1.18 17.68 -1.56
C MET A 20 0.71 19.13 -1.45
N GLU A 21 1.55 20.10 -1.87
CA GLU A 21 1.23 21.53 -1.87
C GLU A 21 0.06 21.87 -2.81
N ARG A 22 -0.09 21.15 -3.92
CA ARG A 22 -1.22 21.29 -4.87
C ARG A 22 -2.58 21.17 -4.18
N HIS A 23 -2.66 20.37 -3.12
CA HIS A 23 -3.87 20.11 -2.36
C HIS A 23 -4.02 21.04 -1.13
N GLU A 24 -3.43 22.22 -1.15
CA GLU A 24 -3.55 23.23 -0.10
C GLU A 24 -4.12 24.55 -0.63
N PRO A 25 -5.03 25.22 0.10
CA PRO A 25 -5.67 24.79 1.36
C PRO A 25 -6.81 23.79 1.18
N VAL A 26 -7.16 23.46 -0.06
CA VAL A 26 -8.21 22.50 -0.42
C VAL A 26 -7.72 21.56 -1.51
N PRO A 27 -8.24 20.33 -1.60
CA PRO A 27 -7.89 19.40 -2.67
C PRO A 27 -8.08 19.99 -4.06
N ASP A 28 -7.07 19.83 -4.93
CA ASP A 28 -7.18 20.18 -6.35
C ASP A 28 -8.12 19.20 -7.07
N GLU A 29 -9.38 19.59 -7.18
CA GLU A 29 -10.40 18.75 -7.80
C GLU A 29 -10.14 18.51 -9.30
N ALA A 30 -9.54 19.46 -10.00
CA ALA A 30 -9.23 19.31 -11.42
C ALA A 30 -8.21 18.18 -11.64
N PHE A 31 -7.17 18.15 -10.82
CA PHE A 31 -6.17 17.06 -10.82
C PHE A 31 -6.83 15.72 -10.48
N ILE A 32 -7.64 15.65 -9.41
CA ILE A 32 -8.31 14.41 -8.99
C ILE A 32 -9.22 13.88 -10.11
N ARG A 33 -10.00 14.73 -10.77
CA ARG A 33 -10.84 14.36 -11.90
C ARG A 33 -10.05 13.83 -13.09
N ALA A 34 -8.93 14.45 -13.40
CA ALA A 34 -8.03 13.98 -14.47
C ALA A 34 -7.46 12.59 -14.15
N VAL A 35 -7.04 12.37 -12.90
CA VAL A 35 -6.56 11.05 -12.45
C VAL A 35 -7.67 10.00 -12.52
N LEU A 36 -8.87 10.27 -12.00
CA LEU A 36 -10.00 9.33 -12.07
C LEU A 36 -10.39 9.01 -13.52
N GLU A 37 -10.34 10.00 -14.41
CA GLU A 37 -10.58 9.79 -15.84
C GLU A 37 -9.51 8.89 -16.47
N THR A 38 -8.23 9.05 -16.09
CA THR A 38 -7.13 8.17 -16.53
C THR A 38 -7.40 6.72 -16.15
N TYR A 39 -7.80 6.47 -14.88
CA TYR A 39 -8.16 5.12 -14.43
C TYR A 39 -9.37 4.57 -15.15
N ARG A 40 -10.43 5.39 -15.36
CA ARG A 40 -11.63 5.00 -16.12
C ARG A 40 -11.27 4.58 -17.54
N GLN A 41 -10.47 5.37 -18.25
CA GLN A 41 -10.03 5.07 -19.62
C GLN A 41 -9.18 3.80 -19.69
N ALA A 42 -8.38 3.52 -18.67
CA ALA A 42 -7.63 2.29 -18.53
C ALA A 42 -8.48 1.07 -18.09
N GLY A 43 -9.78 1.28 -17.83
CA GLY A 43 -10.74 0.23 -17.48
C GLY A 43 -10.74 -0.20 -16.02
N TYR A 44 -10.15 0.59 -15.12
CA TYR A 44 -10.19 0.31 -13.67
C TYR A 44 -11.60 0.60 -13.12
N THR A 45 -12.05 -0.29 -12.24
CA THR A 45 -13.36 -0.19 -11.56
C THR A 45 -13.27 -0.22 -10.04
N TYR A 46 -12.07 -0.47 -9.49
CA TYR A 46 -11.80 -0.44 -8.06
C TYR A 46 -10.43 0.18 -7.80
N LEU A 47 -10.39 1.12 -6.85
CA LEU A 47 -9.16 1.76 -6.36
C LEU A 47 -9.15 1.74 -4.83
N ARG A 48 -8.00 1.36 -4.22
CA ARG A 48 -7.75 1.49 -2.79
C ARG A 48 -6.58 2.44 -2.55
N ASP A 49 -6.87 3.55 -1.90
CA ASP A 49 -5.93 4.63 -1.60
C ASP A 49 -5.18 4.39 -0.29
N GLY A 50 -3.92 4.76 -0.25
CA GLY A 50 -3.12 4.73 0.98
C GLY A 50 -3.42 5.87 1.96
N GLY A 51 -4.23 6.85 1.52
CA GLY A 51 -4.64 8.00 2.33
C GLY A 51 -3.64 9.15 2.36
N ASP A 52 -4.14 10.29 2.84
CA ASP A 52 -3.36 11.51 2.98
C ASP A 52 -4.03 12.51 3.96
N ARG A 53 -3.22 13.36 4.60
CA ARG A 53 -3.71 14.43 5.48
C ARG A 53 -4.21 15.68 4.76
N ARG A 54 -4.22 15.72 3.41
CA ARG A 54 -4.67 16.83 2.57
C ARG A 54 -6.09 16.65 2.04
N ASN A 55 -6.73 15.51 2.38
CA ASN A 55 -8.07 15.14 1.94
C ASN A 55 -8.21 14.88 0.42
N ALA A 56 -7.12 14.67 -0.33
CA ALA A 56 -7.20 14.32 -1.73
C ALA A 56 -7.92 12.98 -1.94
N GLY A 57 -7.55 11.95 -1.17
CA GLY A 57 -8.22 10.64 -1.17
C GLY A 57 -9.69 10.71 -0.76
N ARG A 58 -10.04 11.54 0.23
CA ARG A 58 -11.44 11.79 0.62
C ARG A 58 -12.23 12.38 -0.55
N ARG A 59 -11.69 13.43 -1.21
CA ARG A 59 -12.33 14.07 -2.35
C ARG A 59 -12.46 13.12 -3.53
N ALA A 60 -11.42 12.32 -3.78
CA ALA A 60 -11.47 11.28 -4.82
C ALA A 60 -12.59 10.27 -4.57
N ARG A 61 -12.79 9.79 -3.34
CA ARG A 61 -13.88 8.88 -2.98
C ARG A 61 -15.28 9.48 -3.30
N GLU A 62 -15.46 10.77 -3.05
CA GLU A 62 -16.73 11.46 -3.37
C GLU A 62 -16.97 11.56 -4.88
N LEU A 63 -15.92 11.72 -5.66
CA LEU A 63 -16.00 11.91 -7.12
C LEU A 63 -16.00 10.59 -7.91
N ALA A 64 -15.33 9.55 -7.41
CA ALA A 64 -15.11 8.28 -8.10
C ALA A 64 -16.37 7.59 -8.66
N PRO A 65 -17.55 7.65 -7.99
CA PRO A 65 -18.78 7.09 -8.56
C PRO A 65 -19.19 7.69 -9.90
N GLN A 66 -18.84 8.95 -10.18
CA GLN A 66 -19.11 9.61 -11.48
C GLN A 66 -18.31 8.98 -12.62
N TYR A 67 -17.24 8.25 -12.29
CA TYR A 67 -16.36 7.54 -13.23
C TYR A 67 -16.60 6.03 -13.24
N GLY A 68 -17.61 5.53 -12.51
CA GLY A 68 -17.89 4.11 -12.38
C GLY A 68 -16.84 3.35 -11.56
N ILE A 69 -16.14 4.04 -10.66
CA ILE A 69 -15.06 3.50 -9.83
C ILE A 69 -15.53 3.37 -8.38
N GLU A 70 -15.42 2.18 -7.81
CA GLU A 70 -15.48 1.94 -6.37
C GLU A 70 -14.14 2.38 -5.75
N TYR A 71 -14.17 3.33 -4.83
CA TYR A 71 -12.97 3.92 -4.23
C TYR A 71 -12.97 3.76 -2.72
N ARG A 72 -11.88 3.26 -2.15
CA ARG A 72 -11.69 3.06 -0.71
C ARG A 72 -10.50 3.85 -0.20
N THR A 73 -10.63 4.45 0.99
CA THR A 73 -9.56 5.26 1.59
C THR A 73 -9.58 5.18 3.12
N PRO A 74 -8.42 5.12 3.78
CA PRO A 74 -8.29 5.24 5.24
C PRO A 74 -8.42 6.69 5.70
N LEU A 75 -8.64 7.62 4.78
CA LEU A 75 -8.53 9.06 4.91
C LEU A 75 -7.09 9.51 5.15
N SER A 76 -6.48 9.12 6.28
CA SER A 76 -5.06 9.40 6.55
C SER A 76 -4.35 8.17 7.10
N PRO A 77 -3.14 7.85 6.65
CA PRO A 77 -2.35 6.80 7.29
C PRO A 77 -1.90 7.26 8.68
N LEU A 78 -1.74 6.29 9.59
CA LEU A 78 -1.30 6.53 10.96
C LEU A 78 0.13 6.02 11.11
N CYS A 79 1.02 6.88 11.60
CA CYS A 79 2.43 6.57 11.76
C CYS A 79 2.96 7.03 13.12
N LYS A 80 3.90 6.28 13.68
CA LYS A 80 4.52 6.65 14.94
C LYS A 80 5.37 7.92 14.77
N LYS A 81 5.30 8.82 15.72
CA LYS A 81 6.07 10.08 15.71
C LYS A 81 7.57 9.78 15.62
N GLY A 82 8.23 10.43 14.68
CA GLY A 82 9.67 10.22 14.41
C GLY A 82 9.97 9.04 13.49
N HIS A 83 8.96 8.31 13.03
CA HIS A 83 9.07 7.20 12.08
C HIS A 83 8.56 7.57 10.68
N TYR A 84 8.83 6.67 9.70
CA TYR A 84 8.40 6.84 8.32
C TYR A 84 6.89 7.06 8.19
N GLY A 85 6.48 7.92 7.26
CA GLY A 85 5.08 8.21 6.93
C GLY A 85 4.57 9.57 7.38
N ALA A 86 5.27 10.28 8.28
CA ALA A 86 4.83 11.56 8.82
C ALA A 86 4.62 12.67 7.77
N PHE A 87 5.21 12.55 6.59
CA PHE A 87 5.03 13.51 5.50
C PHE A 87 3.62 13.47 4.88
N ILE A 88 2.97 12.30 4.92
CA ILE A 88 1.67 12.06 4.29
C ILE A 88 0.56 11.77 5.31
N GLY A 89 0.92 11.22 6.49
CA GLY A 89 -0.01 10.73 7.51
C GLY A 89 -0.12 11.58 8.76
N GLU A 90 -1.01 11.15 9.65
CA GLU A 90 -1.11 11.66 11.01
C GLU A 90 -0.20 10.88 11.95
N THR A 91 0.36 11.56 12.97
CA THR A 91 1.34 10.94 13.86
C THR A 91 0.80 10.78 15.27
N TYR A 92 1.19 9.67 15.92
CA TYR A 92 0.91 9.38 17.34
C TYR A 92 2.24 9.13 18.09
N ALA A 93 2.26 9.45 19.38
CA ALA A 93 3.41 9.18 20.26
C ALA A 93 3.16 7.97 21.18
N ASP A 94 1.92 7.68 21.52
CA ASP A 94 1.52 6.60 22.42
C ASP A 94 0.16 5.99 22.02
N TRP A 95 -0.27 4.95 22.74
CA TRP A 95 -1.51 4.23 22.50
C TRP A 95 -2.75 5.11 22.61
N ARG A 96 -2.75 6.06 23.55
CA ARG A 96 -3.87 6.97 23.76
C ARG A 96 -4.07 7.88 22.54
N GLU A 97 -2.97 8.43 22.02
CA GLU A 97 -3.01 9.24 20.80
C GLU A 97 -3.41 8.40 19.59
N TYR A 98 -2.89 7.16 19.47
CA TYR A 98 -3.28 6.26 18.40
C TYR A 98 -4.76 5.92 18.41
N THR A 99 -5.30 5.53 19.58
CA THR A 99 -6.74 5.26 19.75
C THR A 99 -7.59 6.47 19.36
N ALA A 100 -7.21 7.67 19.84
CA ALA A 100 -7.91 8.90 19.46
C ALA A 100 -7.87 9.19 17.95
N LEU A 101 -6.79 8.82 17.26
CA LEU A 101 -6.71 8.92 15.81
C LEU A 101 -7.62 7.89 15.11
N VAL A 102 -7.69 6.64 15.60
CA VAL A 102 -8.61 5.62 15.08
C VAL A 102 -10.05 6.09 15.23
N GLU A 103 -10.44 6.59 16.41
CA GLU A 103 -11.77 7.17 16.69
C GLU A 103 -12.06 8.37 15.77
N LYS A 104 -11.07 9.23 15.53
CA LYS A 104 -11.19 10.36 14.61
C LYS A 104 -11.44 9.89 13.18
N MET A 105 -10.70 8.88 12.69
CA MET A 105 -10.89 8.30 11.35
C MET A 105 -12.27 7.66 11.25
N ASP A 106 -12.72 6.94 12.28
CA ASP A 106 -14.06 6.37 12.39
C ASP A 106 -15.14 7.45 12.26
N GLY A 107 -15.09 8.46 13.12
CA GLY A 107 -16.04 9.58 13.10
C GLY A 107 -16.08 10.36 11.78
N GLN A 108 -15.00 10.28 10.99
CA GLN A 108 -14.92 10.86 9.66
C GLN A 108 -15.32 9.89 8.53
N GLY A 109 -15.66 8.63 8.86
CA GLY A 109 -16.14 7.63 7.92
C GLY A 109 -15.03 7.07 7.03
N CYS A 110 -13.87 6.71 7.57
CA CYS A 110 -12.86 5.95 6.83
C CYS A 110 -13.37 4.55 6.48
N ASP A 111 -12.82 3.95 5.43
CA ASP A 111 -13.18 2.59 5.01
C ASP A 111 -12.37 1.53 5.77
N PHE A 112 -11.17 1.87 6.25
CA PHE A 112 -10.21 1.00 6.94
C PHE A 112 -9.13 1.83 7.62
N ILE A 113 -8.24 1.20 8.40
CA ILE A 113 -7.08 1.83 9.02
C ILE A 113 -5.81 1.47 8.23
N LYS A 114 -5.00 2.47 7.87
CA LYS A 114 -3.64 2.29 7.32
C LYS A 114 -2.61 2.62 8.40
N ILE A 115 -1.67 1.69 8.62
CA ILE A 115 -0.53 1.89 9.53
C ILE A 115 0.81 1.83 8.78
N MET A 116 1.79 2.59 9.26
CA MET A 116 3.16 2.60 8.75
C MET A 116 4.05 2.00 9.84
N ILE A 117 4.56 0.78 9.64
CA ILE A 117 5.25 0.02 10.68
C ILE A 117 6.71 -0.29 10.40
N SER A 118 7.25 0.20 9.28
CA SER A 118 8.67 0.11 8.93
C SER A 118 9.09 1.28 8.04
N GLY A 119 10.41 1.40 7.79
CA GLY A 119 10.95 2.27 6.75
C GLY A 119 10.81 1.69 5.35
N LEU A 120 11.42 2.40 4.39
CA LEU A 120 11.52 2.01 2.99
C LEU A 120 12.74 1.09 2.76
N MET A 121 12.78 0.46 1.59
CA MET A 121 14.00 -0.09 1.03
C MET A 121 15.01 1.02 0.74
N ASP A 122 16.29 0.76 0.98
CA ASP A 122 17.38 1.57 0.42
C ASP A 122 17.62 1.08 -1.03
N PHE A 123 17.25 1.89 -2.01
CA PHE A 123 17.33 1.50 -3.42
C PHE A 123 18.76 1.46 -3.97
N ASP A 124 19.75 1.96 -3.23
CA ASP A 124 21.17 1.87 -3.58
C ASP A 124 21.88 0.70 -2.90
N ARG A 125 21.20 0.01 -1.95
CA ARG A 125 21.79 -1.08 -1.16
C ARG A 125 20.77 -2.20 -0.91
N PHE A 126 20.95 -3.30 -1.63
CA PHE A 126 20.11 -4.49 -1.43
C PHE A 126 20.15 -5.00 0.02
N GLY A 127 18.99 -5.36 0.57
CA GLY A 127 18.83 -5.91 1.93
C GLY A 127 18.81 -4.86 3.04
N VAL A 128 18.90 -3.57 2.71
CA VAL A 128 18.93 -2.48 3.70
C VAL A 128 17.57 -1.76 3.72
N LEU A 129 17.07 -1.50 4.92
CA LEU A 129 15.92 -0.63 5.17
C LEU A 129 16.39 0.73 5.69
N THR A 130 15.67 1.80 5.34
CA THR A 130 15.95 3.16 5.83
C THR A 130 15.64 3.31 7.32
N GLU A 131 14.81 2.41 7.85
CA GLU A 131 14.39 2.36 9.25
C GLU A 131 13.92 0.94 9.59
N GLU A 132 14.24 0.46 10.77
CA GLU A 132 13.76 -0.83 11.27
C GLU A 132 12.24 -0.81 11.53
N GLY A 133 11.63 -2.00 11.54
CA GLY A 133 10.22 -2.15 11.89
C GLY A 133 9.93 -1.87 13.37
N LEU A 134 8.70 -1.51 13.66
CA LEU A 134 8.22 -1.38 15.02
C LEU A 134 8.31 -2.72 15.77
N PRO A 135 8.47 -2.70 17.10
CA PRO A 135 8.45 -3.92 17.92
C PRO A 135 7.16 -4.73 17.74
N ALA A 136 7.25 -6.06 17.71
CA ALA A 136 6.11 -6.95 17.50
C ALA A 136 4.94 -6.71 18.47
N ALA A 137 5.25 -6.43 19.75
CA ALA A 137 4.23 -6.11 20.74
C ALA A 137 3.47 -4.81 20.40
N GLU A 138 4.18 -3.84 19.83
CA GLU A 138 3.57 -2.58 19.39
C GLU A 138 2.69 -2.80 18.15
N ILE A 139 3.17 -3.55 17.17
CA ILE A 139 2.37 -3.91 15.98
C ILE A 139 1.07 -4.60 16.39
N LYS A 140 1.16 -5.56 17.31
CA LYS A 140 0.00 -6.29 17.82
C LYS A 140 -1.03 -5.36 18.46
N GLU A 141 -0.59 -4.39 19.25
CA GLU A 141 -1.49 -3.43 19.90
C GLU A 141 -2.17 -2.52 18.87
N LEU A 142 -1.43 -2.00 17.88
CA LEU A 142 -2.00 -1.18 16.80
C LEU A 142 -3.11 -1.91 16.04
N VAL A 143 -2.85 -3.18 15.70
CA VAL A 143 -3.82 -4.02 14.99
C VAL A 143 -5.04 -4.33 15.86
N SER A 144 -4.82 -4.70 17.14
CA SER A 144 -5.91 -4.98 18.07
C SER A 144 -6.86 -3.78 18.23
N ILE A 145 -6.32 -2.58 18.46
CA ILE A 145 -7.13 -1.37 18.59
C ILE A 145 -7.97 -1.12 17.33
N ALA A 146 -7.38 -1.24 16.14
CA ALA A 146 -8.11 -1.05 14.89
C ALA A 146 -9.22 -2.10 14.69
N HIS A 147 -8.94 -3.37 15.00
CA HIS A 147 -9.91 -4.47 14.92
C HIS A 147 -11.04 -4.32 15.94
N ASP A 148 -10.75 -3.85 17.16
CA ASP A 148 -11.76 -3.60 18.21
C ASP A 148 -12.76 -2.51 17.78
N HIS A 149 -12.31 -1.58 16.92
CA HIS A 149 -13.17 -0.60 16.24
C HIS A 149 -13.84 -1.14 14.96
N GLY A 150 -13.62 -2.43 14.61
CA GLY A 150 -14.23 -3.09 13.45
C GLY A 150 -13.58 -2.79 12.11
N PHE A 151 -12.36 -2.24 12.10
CA PHE A 151 -11.64 -1.93 10.87
C PHE A 151 -10.71 -3.04 10.40
N ALA A 152 -10.63 -3.24 9.09
CA ALA A 152 -9.49 -3.93 8.49
C ALA A 152 -8.23 -3.06 8.56
N VAL A 153 -7.06 -3.69 8.59
CA VAL A 153 -5.76 -3.03 8.70
C VAL A 153 -4.91 -3.25 7.45
N MET A 154 -4.53 -2.16 6.80
CA MET A 154 -3.57 -2.08 5.70
C MET A 154 -2.21 -1.65 6.29
N ALA A 155 -1.16 -2.47 6.15
CA ALA A 155 0.15 -2.19 6.75
C ALA A 155 1.24 -1.98 5.70
N HIS A 156 1.86 -0.78 5.69
CA HIS A 156 3.17 -0.61 5.06
C HIS A 156 4.19 -1.36 5.91
N ALA A 157 4.80 -2.41 5.36
CA ALA A 157 5.72 -3.28 6.08
C ALA A 157 6.81 -3.83 5.17
N ASN A 158 8.06 -3.70 5.59
CA ASN A 158 9.23 -4.25 4.92
C ASN A 158 10.12 -4.97 5.94
N GLY A 159 10.88 -5.97 5.47
CA GLY A 159 11.74 -6.81 6.29
C GLY A 159 11.01 -8.00 6.92
N ALA A 160 11.58 -9.20 6.76
CA ALA A 160 10.96 -10.48 7.15
C ALA A 160 10.38 -10.46 8.57
N ARG A 161 11.15 -10.01 9.57
CA ARG A 161 10.71 -9.97 10.98
C ARG A 161 9.50 -9.07 11.21
N THR A 162 9.46 -7.91 10.53
CA THR A 162 8.33 -6.97 10.65
C THR A 162 7.08 -7.56 10.01
N ILE A 163 7.24 -8.20 8.85
CA ILE A 163 6.15 -8.83 8.10
C ILE A 163 5.59 -10.01 8.88
N GLU A 164 6.46 -10.87 9.44
CA GLU A 164 6.06 -11.99 10.31
C GLU A 164 5.25 -11.47 11.51
N ALA A 165 5.77 -10.47 12.24
CA ALA A 165 5.08 -9.87 13.38
C ALA A 165 3.73 -9.23 12.99
N ALA A 166 3.66 -8.59 11.81
CA ALA A 166 2.42 -8.02 11.31
C ALA A 166 1.38 -9.09 10.94
N ALA A 167 1.81 -10.17 10.30
CA ALA A 167 0.95 -11.32 9.98
C ALA A 167 0.42 -12.00 11.26
N GLU A 168 1.29 -12.26 12.23
CA GLU A 168 0.91 -12.83 13.54
C GLU A 168 -0.03 -11.91 14.33
N ALA A 169 0.11 -10.59 14.17
CA ALA A 169 -0.81 -9.60 14.75
C ALA A 169 -2.18 -9.58 14.06
N GLY A 170 -2.30 -10.20 12.88
CA GLY A 170 -3.55 -10.30 12.13
C GLY A 170 -3.82 -9.14 11.17
N VAL A 171 -2.80 -8.46 10.63
CA VAL A 171 -3.04 -7.46 9.59
C VAL A 171 -3.74 -8.07 8.39
N ASP A 172 -4.64 -7.32 7.76
CA ASP A 172 -5.46 -7.82 6.66
C ASP A 172 -4.75 -7.73 5.31
N SER A 173 -3.84 -6.76 5.14
CA SER A 173 -2.93 -6.73 4.00
C SER A 173 -1.56 -6.15 4.34
N ILE A 174 -0.53 -6.74 3.73
CA ILE A 174 0.85 -6.25 3.71
C ILE A 174 1.09 -5.54 2.39
N GLU A 175 1.56 -4.30 2.47
CA GLU A 175 1.95 -3.49 1.34
C GLU A 175 3.47 -3.50 1.19
N HIS A 176 3.96 -3.55 -0.04
CA HIS A 176 5.35 -3.68 -0.44
C HIS A 176 5.94 -5.03 -0.06
N GLY A 177 6.18 -5.29 1.20
CA GLY A 177 6.66 -6.60 1.66
C GLY A 177 8.05 -6.96 1.15
N ALA A 178 9.00 -6.00 1.14
CA ALA A 178 10.35 -6.26 0.70
C ALA A 178 11.12 -7.17 1.68
N TYR A 179 12.07 -7.94 1.14
CA TYR A 179 13.01 -8.78 1.89
C TYR A 179 12.34 -9.84 2.76
N GLN A 180 11.29 -10.47 2.24
CA GLN A 180 10.65 -11.62 2.88
C GLN A 180 11.54 -12.87 2.80
N ASP A 181 11.33 -13.77 3.75
CA ASP A 181 11.89 -15.12 3.80
C ASP A 181 10.77 -16.17 3.93
N GLY A 182 11.15 -17.45 3.98
CA GLY A 182 10.18 -18.54 4.09
C GLY A 182 9.31 -18.47 5.33
N ALA A 183 9.81 -17.95 6.45
CA ALA A 183 9.05 -17.83 7.70
C ALA A 183 7.98 -16.74 7.59
N SER A 184 8.34 -15.56 7.11
CA SER A 184 7.38 -14.45 6.91
C SER A 184 6.30 -14.78 5.88
N LEU A 185 6.66 -15.46 4.77
CA LEU A 185 5.68 -15.97 3.79
C LEU A 185 4.72 -16.97 4.41
N ALA A 186 5.22 -17.92 5.21
CA ALA A 186 4.39 -18.90 5.90
C ALA A 186 3.43 -18.24 6.90
N ALA A 187 3.91 -17.27 7.69
CA ALA A 187 3.08 -16.53 8.64
C ALA A 187 1.96 -15.75 7.92
N MET A 188 2.26 -15.09 6.80
CA MET A 188 1.25 -14.41 5.99
C MET A 188 0.19 -15.38 5.44
N LYS A 189 0.62 -16.56 4.98
CA LYS A 189 -0.30 -17.58 4.49
C LYS A 189 -1.22 -18.09 5.61
N GLU A 190 -0.67 -18.40 6.77
CA GLU A 190 -1.42 -18.88 7.93
C GLU A 190 -2.43 -17.85 8.42
N ALA A 191 -2.04 -16.57 8.47
CA ALA A 191 -2.92 -15.46 8.83
C ALA A 191 -4.00 -15.16 7.77
N GLY A 192 -3.89 -15.70 6.55
CA GLY A 192 -4.78 -15.35 5.44
C GLY A 192 -4.66 -13.89 5.00
N CYS A 193 -3.49 -13.30 5.27
CA CYS A 193 -3.16 -11.94 4.88
C CYS A 193 -2.98 -11.81 3.36
N VAL A 194 -3.47 -10.72 2.77
CA VAL A 194 -3.26 -10.44 1.34
C VAL A 194 -1.98 -9.64 1.15
N TRP A 195 -1.12 -10.08 0.24
CA TRP A 195 0.05 -9.32 -0.14
C TRP A 195 -0.23 -8.42 -1.35
N VAL A 196 0.12 -7.14 -1.24
CA VAL A 196 0.09 -6.14 -2.32
C VAL A 196 1.52 -5.68 -2.57
N PRO A 197 2.26 -6.32 -3.49
CA PRO A 197 3.73 -6.21 -3.57
C PRO A 197 4.22 -4.87 -4.07
N THR A 198 3.43 -4.13 -4.83
CA THR A 198 3.79 -2.83 -5.42
C THR A 198 5.14 -2.83 -6.16
N VAL A 199 5.42 -3.90 -6.90
CA VAL A 199 6.71 -4.10 -7.57
C VAL A 199 7.06 -3.01 -8.58
N SER A 200 6.06 -2.28 -9.08
CA SER A 200 6.26 -1.10 -9.93
C SER A 200 7.08 0.00 -9.27
N THR A 201 7.02 0.14 -7.93
CA THR A 201 7.86 1.12 -7.18
C THR A 201 9.36 0.81 -7.29
N VAL A 202 9.72 -0.42 -7.59
CA VAL A 202 11.09 -0.87 -7.82
C VAL A 202 11.38 -0.98 -9.31
N GLY A 203 10.55 -1.72 -10.06
CA GLY A 203 10.78 -2.00 -11.47
C GLY A 203 10.86 -0.76 -12.36
N ASN A 204 10.08 0.27 -12.03
CA ASN A 204 10.08 1.54 -12.77
C ASN A 204 11.32 2.41 -12.49
N LEU A 205 12.16 2.07 -11.51
CA LEU A 205 13.41 2.79 -11.21
C LEU A 205 14.54 2.41 -12.15
N LEU A 206 14.48 1.21 -12.75
CA LEU A 206 15.53 0.71 -13.66
C LEU A 206 15.76 1.68 -14.83
N GLY A 207 17.03 2.01 -15.07
CA GLY A 207 17.44 2.91 -16.15
C GLY A 207 17.05 4.37 -15.96
N LYS A 208 16.58 4.78 -14.77
CA LYS A 208 16.25 6.20 -14.47
C LYS A 208 17.44 7.02 -14.00
N GLY A 209 18.58 6.39 -13.69
CA GLY A 209 19.80 7.07 -13.28
C GLY A 209 19.72 7.78 -11.94
N ARG A 210 18.74 7.45 -11.11
CA ARG A 210 18.56 8.02 -9.77
C ARG A 210 19.19 7.17 -8.67
N PHE A 211 19.15 5.85 -8.85
CA PHE A 211 19.65 4.84 -7.92
C PHE A 211 20.58 3.87 -8.63
N ASP A 212 21.28 3.02 -7.89
CA ASP A 212 22.12 1.97 -8.44
C ASP A 212 21.26 0.89 -9.11
N ASP A 213 21.34 0.79 -10.44
CA ASP A 213 20.54 -0.17 -11.21
C ASP A 213 20.80 -1.63 -10.83
N GLY A 214 21.99 -1.97 -10.34
CA GLY A 214 22.31 -3.32 -9.84
C GLY A 214 21.58 -3.64 -8.54
N ALA A 215 21.55 -2.69 -7.59
CA ALA A 215 20.80 -2.83 -6.36
C ALA A 215 19.29 -2.89 -6.63
N VAL A 216 18.77 -2.00 -7.48
CA VAL A 216 17.35 -1.99 -7.90
C VAL A 216 16.95 -3.31 -8.55
N ALA A 217 17.78 -3.84 -9.46
CA ALA A 217 17.52 -5.13 -10.10
C ALA A 217 17.48 -6.29 -9.09
N ALA A 218 18.41 -6.31 -8.13
CA ALA A 218 18.43 -7.33 -7.09
C ALA A 218 17.19 -7.27 -6.18
N ILE A 219 16.72 -6.04 -5.81
CA ILE A 219 15.49 -5.84 -5.04
C ILE A 219 14.29 -6.36 -5.81
N LEU A 220 14.18 -6.01 -7.09
CA LEU A 220 13.09 -6.44 -7.96
C LEU A 220 13.06 -7.96 -8.11
N ASP A 221 14.22 -8.58 -8.41
CA ASP A 221 14.31 -10.03 -8.56
C ASP A 221 13.92 -10.77 -7.27
N SER A 222 14.36 -10.28 -6.11
CA SER A 222 13.94 -10.81 -4.81
C SER A 222 12.42 -10.71 -4.61
N ALA A 223 11.81 -9.56 -4.93
CA ALA A 223 10.37 -9.38 -4.81
C ALA A 223 9.60 -10.33 -5.73
N LEU A 224 10.01 -10.48 -6.99
CA LEU A 224 9.37 -11.38 -7.95
C LEU A 224 9.51 -12.87 -7.55
N GLN A 225 10.67 -13.28 -7.04
CA GLN A 225 10.89 -14.63 -6.51
C GLN A 225 9.98 -14.92 -5.31
N ASN A 226 9.85 -13.97 -4.38
CA ASN A 226 8.96 -14.09 -3.24
C ASN A 226 7.49 -14.12 -3.65
N CYS A 227 7.06 -13.34 -4.68
CA CYS A 227 5.71 -13.45 -5.23
C CYS A 227 5.43 -14.85 -5.78
N ALA A 228 6.36 -15.42 -6.54
CA ALA A 228 6.23 -16.78 -7.05
C ALA A 228 6.18 -17.83 -5.93
N ALA A 229 7.04 -17.70 -4.92
CA ALA A 229 7.07 -18.58 -3.76
C ALA A 229 5.77 -18.51 -2.95
N PHE A 230 5.25 -17.31 -2.70
CA PHE A 230 3.99 -17.13 -1.96
C PHE A 230 2.79 -17.67 -2.72
N ALA A 231 2.74 -17.47 -4.04
CA ALA A 231 1.70 -18.05 -4.90
C ALA A 231 1.76 -19.59 -4.89
N ALA A 232 2.96 -20.20 -4.93
CA ALA A 232 3.15 -21.63 -4.84
C ALA A 232 2.67 -22.24 -3.50
N MET A 233 2.51 -21.42 -2.47
CA MET A 233 1.91 -21.78 -1.18
C MET A 233 0.40 -21.49 -1.13
N ASP A 234 -0.26 -21.20 -2.25
CA ASP A 234 -1.63 -20.68 -2.32
C ASP A 234 -1.82 -19.36 -1.54
N GLY A 235 -0.82 -18.53 -1.49
CA GLY A 235 -0.87 -17.19 -0.89
C GLY A 235 -1.71 -16.23 -1.73
N LEU A 236 -2.39 -15.29 -1.07
CA LEU A 236 -3.23 -14.29 -1.74
C LEU A 236 -2.41 -13.07 -2.14
N ILE A 237 -2.30 -12.80 -3.44
CA ILE A 237 -1.61 -11.62 -4.00
C ILE A 237 -2.63 -10.76 -4.74
N ALA A 238 -2.67 -9.46 -4.44
CA ALA A 238 -3.50 -8.50 -5.17
C ALA A 238 -2.63 -7.47 -5.91
N PRO A 239 -3.08 -6.97 -7.10
CA PRO A 239 -2.36 -5.94 -7.82
C PRO A 239 -2.52 -4.60 -7.09
N GLY A 240 -1.43 -3.87 -6.94
CA GLY A 240 -1.41 -2.52 -6.41
C GLY A 240 -0.13 -1.82 -6.84
N SER A 241 -0.25 -0.70 -7.55
CA SER A 241 0.88 -0.06 -8.21
C SER A 241 1.69 0.86 -7.32
N ASP A 242 1.12 1.33 -6.22
CA ASP A 242 1.60 2.48 -5.44
C ASP A 242 1.71 3.75 -6.32
N ALA A 243 0.72 3.91 -7.22
CA ALA A 243 0.69 5.08 -8.10
C ALA A 243 0.67 6.38 -7.29
N GLY A 244 1.48 7.33 -7.73
CA GLY A 244 1.83 8.53 -7.01
C GLY A 244 3.23 8.49 -6.41
N ALA A 245 3.80 7.30 -6.13
CA ALA A 245 5.20 7.16 -5.79
C ALA A 245 6.09 7.57 -6.99
N TRP A 246 7.36 7.93 -6.72
CA TRP A 246 8.27 8.40 -7.78
C TRP A 246 8.43 7.35 -8.89
N ALA A 247 8.30 7.79 -10.13
CA ALA A 247 8.29 7.01 -11.36
C ALA A 247 7.08 6.06 -11.53
N VAL A 248 6.04 6.19 -10.70
CA VAL A 248 4.80 5.44 -10.83
C VAL A 248 3.62 6.41 -11.06
N PRO A 249 3.39 6.84 -12.30
CA PRO A 249 2.26 7.72 -12.61
C PRO A 249 0.92 6.98 -12.45
N HIS A 250 -0.15 7.73 -12.15
CA HIS A 250 -1.50 7.19 -12.07
C HIS A 250 -1.94 6.52 -13.37
N GLY A 251 -2.60 5.36 -13.24
CA GLY A 251 -3.00 4.55 -14.40
C GLY A 251 -1.86 3.73 -15.03
N CYS A 252 -0.69 3.72 -14.41
CA CYS A 252 0.44 2.88 -14.80
C CYS A 252 0.04 1.39 -14.75
N GLN A 253 0.39 0.63 -15.79
CA GLN A 253 0.05 -0.79 -15.90
C GLN A 253 1.28 -1.71 -15.74
N THR A 254 2.42 -1.17 -15.34
CA THR A 254 3.67 -1.94 -15.20
C THR A 254 3.58 -2.99 -14.08
N GLU A 255 2.80 -2.73 -13.03
CA GLU A 255 2.56 -3.67 -11.93
C GLU A 255 2.04 -5.02 -12.43
N GLU A 256 0.97 -5.01 -13.22
CA GLU A 256 0.43 -6.25 -13.79
C GLU A 256 1.44 -7.01 -14.64
N GLY A 257 2.28 -6.29 -15.41
CA GLY A 257 3.33 -6.88 -16.23
C GLY A 257 4.38 -7.63 -15.39
N TRP A 258 4.84 -7.01 -14.30
CA TRP A 258 5.78 -7.62 -13.37
C TRP A 258 5.19 -8.82 -12.65
N LEU A 259 3.96 -8.69 -12.13
CA LEU A 259 3.28 -9.79 -11.44
C LEU A 259 2.99 -10.97 -12.39
N ARG A 260 2.57 -10.73 -13.64
CA ARG A 260 2.40 -11.80 -14.64
C ARG A 260 3.71 -12.55 -14.91
N ARG A 261 4.83 -11.83 -14.94
CA ARG A 261 6.16 -12.45 -15.10
C ARG A 261 6.50 -13.38 -13.92
N ALA A 262 6.16 -12.99 -12.69
CA ALA A 262 6.42 -13.79 -11.49
C ALA A 262 5.47 -14.99 -11.36
N LEU A 263 4.17 -14.80 -11.66
CA LEU A 263 3.10 -15.75 -11.36
C LEU A 263 2.80 -16.70 -12.54
N GLY A 264 3.29 -16.38 -13.75
CA GLY A 264 3.09 -17.24 -14.92
C GLY A 264 1.65 -17.35 -15.40
N ALA A 265 1.24 -18.55 -15.81
CA ALA A 265 -0.05 -18.79 -16.47
C ALA A 265 -1.26 -18.52 -15.55
N ASP A 266 -1.11 -18.68 -14.25
CA ASP A 266 -2.20 -18.54 -13.27
C ASP A 266 -2.35 -17.12 -12.73
N ALA A 267 -1.53 -16.17 -13.22
CA ALA A 267 -1.48 -14.78 -12.73
C ALA A 267 -2.87 -14.14 -12.64
N ASP A 268 -3.70 -14.25 -13.68
CA ASP A 268 -5.03 -13.61 -13.70
C ASP A 268 -5.95 -14.14 -12.62
N ALA A 269 -5.93 -15.44 -12.37
CA ALA A 269 -6.75 -16.08 -11.34
C ALA A 269 -6.28 -15.67 -9.94
N ILE A 270 -4.96 -15.69 -9.69
CA ILE A 270 -4.36 -15.32 -8.41
C ILE A 270 -4.66 -13.85 -8.08
N LEU A 271 -4.38 -12.94 -9.02
CA LEU A 271 -4.59 -11.51 -8.82
C LEU A 271 -6.06 -11.15 -8.67
N ALA A 272 -6.96 -11.81 -9.39
CA ALA A 272 -8.41 -11.60 -9.25
C ALA A 272 -8.91 -12.07 -7.87
N ALA A 273 -8.43 -13.20 -7.36
CA ALA A 273 -8.79 -13.70 -6.04
C ALA A 273 -8.31 -12.77 -4.92
N GLY A 274 -7.04 -12.31 -5.00
CA GLY A 274 -6.48 -11.36 -4.04
C GLY A 274 -7.21 -10.02 -4.06
N ALA A 275 -7.49 -9.47 -5.26
CA ALA A 275 -8.23 -8.22 -5.41
C ALA A 275 -9.66 -8.31 -4.84
N GLU A 276 -10.37 -9.40 -5.08
CA GLU A 276 -11.71 -9.62 -4.52
C GLU A 276 -11.66 -9.73 -2.99
N LYS A 277 -10.65 -10.42 -2.44
CA LYS A 277 -10.45 -10.49 -0.98
C LYS A 277 -10.24 -9.09 -0.39
N ILE A 278 -9.40 -8.25 -1.02
CA ILE A 278 -9.20 -6.85 -0.63
C ILE A 278 -10.54 -6.09 -0.69
N ARG A 279 -11.26 -6.16 -1.80
CA ARG A 279 -12.51 -5.42 -2.00
C ARG A 279 -13.55 -5.76 -0.94
N VAL A 280 -13.66 -7.03 -0.57
CA VAL A 280 -14.61 -7.49 0.45
C VAL A 280 -14.16 -7.10 1.86
N ARG A 281 -12.88 -7.28 2.17
CA ARG A 281 -12.36 -7.09 3.54
C ARG A 281 -12.24 -5.61 3.93
N PHE A 282 -11.83 -4.74 3.00
CA PHE A 282 -11.61 -3.31 3.24
C PHE A 282 -12.87 -2.46 2.97
N ARG A 283 -14.01 -3.02 3.27
CA ARG A 283 -15.31 -2.39 3.13
C ARG A 283 -15.97 -2.29 4.49
N ARG A 284 -16.21 -1.09 4.95
CA ARG A 284 -17.07 -0.83 6.10
C ARG A 284 -18.46 -0.38 5.67
#